data_e2850c25307412b8f71b31b2a8c705c0
#
_entry.id   e2850c25307412b8f71b31b2a8c705c0
#
_cell.length_a   1.000
_cell.length_b   1.000
_cell.length_c   1.000
_cell.angle_alpha   90.00
_cell.angle_beta   90.00
_cell.angle_gamma   90.00
#
_symmetry.space_group_name_H-M   'P 1'
#
loop_
_entity.id
_entity.type
_entity.pdbx_description
1 polymer ?
#
loop_
_entity_poly.entity_id
_entity_poly.type
_entity_poly.pdbx_seq_one_letter_code
_entity_poly.pdbx_strand_id
1 'polypeptide(L)'
;MQQAALNSLYVAFVAAPCATAIATLTALVVVRGGSFKSKEFSNGLVTLPLMVPEIVTAVATLIFFAFIGINLGLINVMIAHTVFCIPFAYMPIKASLEAMDPTLEVAARDLYSDRNSTFRYITLPLLMPGILSGFMLAFVISIDDFIITLMVAGGGSTTLPVYIYSMIKMG
;
A
#
# COMPACT_ATOMS: atom_id res chain seq x y z
N MET A 1 2.03 -9.62 -24.99
CA MET A 1 0.75 -9.38 -24.29
C MET A 1 0.57 -10.29 -23.07
N GLN A 2 0.59 -11.63 -23.21
CA GLN A 2 0.41 -12.56 -22.08
C GLN A 2 1.43 -12.30 -20.95
N GLN A 3 2.72 -12.17 -21.28
CA GLN A 3 3.75 -11.89 -20.30
C GLN A 3 3.53 -10.56 -19.56
N ALA A 4 3.10 -9.51 -20.26
CA ALA A 4 2.81 -8.22 -19.64
C ALA A 4 1.60 -8.28 -18.69
N ALA A 5 0.56 -9.04 -19.05
CA ALA A 5 -0.58 -9.29 -18.18
C ALA A 5 -0.18 -10.08 -16.91
N LEU A 6 0.65 -11.12 -17.08
CA LEU A 6 1.19 -11.88 -15.94
C LEU A 6 2.04 -10.99 -15.03
N ASN A 7 2.91 -10.14 -15.61
CA ASN A 7 3.72 -9.20 -14.83
C ASN A 7 2.83 -8.26 -14.01
N SER A 8 1.77 -7.68 -14.61
CA SER A 8 0.82 -6.83 -13.87
C SER A 8 0.19 -7.57 -12.70
N LEU A 9 -0.26 -8.82 -12.90
CA LEU A 9 -0.84 -9.63 -11.84
C LEU A 9 0.18 -9.97 -10.76
N TYR A 10 1.40 -10.38 -11.13
CA TYR A 10 2.46 -10.66 -10.15
C TYR A 10 2.81 -9.43 -9.31
N VAL A 11 2.97 -8.27 -9.95
CA VAL A 11 3.23 -7.01 -9.25
C VAL A 11 2.10 -6.70 -8.27
N ALA A 12 0.84 -6.72 -8.72
CA ALA A 12 -0.30 -6.40 -7.88
C ALA A 12 -0.49 -7.40 -6.73
N PHE A 13 -0.34 -8.72 -6.99
CA PHE A 13 -0.45 -9.75 -5.95
C PHE A 13 0.66 -9.71 -4.90
N VAL A 14 1.79 -9.10 -5.18
CA VAL A 14 2.86 -8.88 -4.20
C VAL A 14 2.71 -7.51 -3.54
N ALA A 15 2.54 -6.46 -4.33
CA ALA A 15 2.51 -5.08 -3.83
C ALA A 15 1.29 -4.80 -2.94
N ALA A 16 0.08 -5.21 -3.35
CA ALA A 16 -1.12 -4.91 -2.60
C ALA A 16 -1.17 -5.56 -1.20
N PRO A 17 -0.87 -6.87 -1.01
CA PRO A 17 -0.81 -7.45 0.32
C PRO A 17 0.28 -6.82 1.20
N CYS A 18 1.47 -6.56 0.64
CA CYS A 18 2.56 -5.92 1.38
C CYS A 18 2.19 -4.50 1.82
N ALA A 19 1.64 -3.69 0.91
CA ALA A 19 1.17 -2.35 1.20
C ALA A 19 0.06 -2.35 2.25
N THR A 20 -0.91 -3.27 2.13
CA THR A 20 -2.02 -3.41 3.08
C THR A 20 -1.54 -3.82 4.46
N ALA A 21 -0.58 -4.75 4.55
CA ALA A 21 0.01 -5.16 5.83
C ALA A 21 0.72 -3.98 6.53
N ILE A 22 1.56 -3.24 5.81
CA ILE A 22 2.25 -2.05 6.32
C ILE A 22 1.22 -0.98 6.72
N ALA A 23 0.24 -0.71 5.88
CA ALA A 23 -0.83 0.25 6.14
C ALA A 23 -1.65 -0.10 7.39
N THR A 24 -1.98 -1.39 7.56
CA THR A 24 -2.71 -1.88 8.76
C THR A 24 -1.90 -1.67 10.03
N LEU A 25 -0.62 -2.06 10.03
CA LEU A 25 0.26 -1.84 11.18
C LEU A 25 0.40 -0.35 11.51
N THR A 26 0.57 0.49 10.48
CA THR A 26 0.66 1.94 10.66
C THR A 26 -0.65 2.53 11.21
N ALA A 27 -1.81 2.12 10.70
CA ALA A 27 -3.10 2.57 11.17
C ALA A 27 -3.33 2.19 12.65
N LEU A 28 -2.98 0.97 13.04
CA LEU A 28 -3.07 0.50 14.42
C LEU A 28 -2.21 1.35 15.36
N VAL A 29 -0.97 1.66 14.97
CA VAL A 29 -0.07 2.51 15.75
C VAL A 29 -0.60 3.95 15.84
N VAL A 30 -1.05 4.51 14.74
CA VAL A 30 -1.53 5.89 14.67
C VAL A 30 -2.86 6.06 15.40
N VAL A 31 -3.80 5.13 15.28
CA VAL A 31 -5.15 5.28 15.85
C VAL A 31 -5.21 4.76 17.30
N ARG A 32 -4.67 3.57 17.57
CA ARG A 32 -4.75 2.89 18.89
C ARG A 32 -3.49 3.03 19.75
N GLY A 33 -2.35 3.42 19.18
CA GLY A 33 -1.16 3.78 19.95
C GLY A 33 -1.43 5.04 20.76
N GLY A 34 -1.15 5.04 22.06
CA GLY A 34 -1.39 6.20 22.95
C GLY A 34 -0.92 7.56 22.39
N SER A 35 -1.01 8.63 23.15
CA SER A 35 -0.52 9.92 22.69
C SER A 35 1.02 9.93 22.63
N PHE A 36 1.58 10.02 21.43
CA PHE A 36 3.01 10.26 21.20
C PHE A 36 3.21 11.54 20.37
N LYS A 37 4.30 12.27 20.66
CA LYS A 37 4.55 13.60 20.11
C LYS A 37 4.59 13.67 18.57
N SER A 38 4.85 12.53 17.88
CA SER A 38 4.95 12.47 16.42
C SER A 38 3.75 11.80 15.72
N LYS A 39 2.62 11.61 16.42
CA LYS A 39 1.42 10.94 15.86
C LYS A 39 0.89 11.66 14.61
N GLU A 40 0.69 12.98 14.71
CA GLU A 40 0.22 13.80 13.58
C GLU A 40 1.25 13.84 12.46
N PHE A 41 2.52 13.93 12.81
CA PHE A 41 3.61 13.89 11.84
C PHE A 41 3.66 12.55 11.09
N SER A 42 3.53 11.42 11.82
CA SER A 42 3.48 10.07 11.19
C SER A 42 2.29 9.93 10.26
N ASN A 43 1.11 10.40 10.67
CA ASN A 43 -0.07 10.42 9.81
C ASN A 43 0.16 11.29 8.56
N GLY A 44 0.75 12.46 8.72
CA GLY A 44 1.11 13.35 7.62
C GLY A 44 2.09 12.69 6.63
N LEU A 45 3.15 12.05 7.13
CA LEU A 45 4.14 11.35 6.30
C LEU A 45 3.52 10.26 5.43
N VAL A 46 2.59 9.47 5.99
CA VAL A 46 1.93 8.39 5.22
C VAL A 46 0.97 8.94 4.18
N THR A 47 0.31 10.06 4.45
CA THR A 47 -0.67 10.65 3.53
C THR A 47 -0.06 11.65 2.54
N LEU A 48 1.16 12.14 2.80
CA LEU A 48 1.85 13.09 1.94
C LEU A 48 1.95 12.65 0.47
N PRO A 49 2.26 11.38 0.15
CA PRO A 49 2.34 10.93 -1.24
C PRO A 49 1.02 11.11 -2.04
N LEU A 50 -0.15 11.14 -1.36
CA LEU A 50 -1.42 11.39 -2.04
C LEU A 50 -1.55 12.82 -2.59
N MET A 51 -0.74 13.75 -2.08
CA MET A 51 -0.74 15.16 -2.50
C MET A 51 0.32 15.42 -3.58
N VAL A 52 1.26 14.50 -3.76
CA VAL A 52 2.34 14.64 -4.74
C VAL A 52 1.89 14.07 -6.09
N PRO A 53 2.08 14.81 -7.20
CA PRO A 53 1.79 14.26 -8.53
C PRO A 53 2.56 12.95 -8.77
N GLU A 54 1.88 11.95 -9.29
CA GLU A 54 2.43 10.59 -9.50
C GLU A 54 3.74 10.59 -10.30
N ILE A 55 3.83 11.44 -11.34
CA ILE A 55 5.05 11.56 -12.15
C ILE A 55 6.28 11.99 -11.31
N VAL A 56 6.07 12.84 -10.30
CA VAL A 56 7.15 13.27 -9.40
C VAL A 56 7.63 12.12 -8.54
N THR A 57 6.68 11.33 -8.01
CA THR A 57 6.99 10.11 -7.22
C THR A 57 7.72 9.08 -8.08
N ALA A 58 7.29 8.86 -9.33
CA ALA A 58 7.93 7.93 -10.25
C ALA A 58 9.37 8.32 -10.58
N VAL A 59 9.60 9.60 -10.90
CA VAL A 59 10.95 10.12 -11.18
C VAL A 59 11.85 10.06 -9.94
N ALA A 60 11.32 10.43 -8.77
CA ALA A 60 12.07 10.34 -7.51
C ALA A 60 12.47 8.89 -7.20
N THR A 61 11.58 7.93 -7.42
CA THR A 61 11.84 6.50 -7.24
C THR A 61 12.91 5.99 -8.21
N LEU A 62 12.86 6.39 -9.48
CA LEU A 62 13.90 6.07 -10.46
C LEU A 62 15.27 6.60 -10.04
N ILE A 63 15.34 7.88 -9.63
CA ILE A 63 16.60 8.50 -9.18
C ILE A 63 17.13 7.78 -7.95
N PHE A 64 16.25 7.44 -7.00
CA PHE A 64 16.62 6.69 -5.80
C PHE A 64 17.21 5.32 -6.14
N PHE A 65 16.58 4.54 -7.02
CA PHE A 65 17.10 3.24 -7.45
C PHE A 65 18.44 3.36 -8.18
N ALA A 66 18.60 4.37 -9.04
CA ALA A 66 19.86 4.65 -9.71
C ALA A 66 20.97 5.04 -8.72
N PHE A 67 20.65 5.86 -7.70
CA PHE A 67 21.60 6.30 -6.68
C PHE A 67 22.14 5.14 -5.83
N ILE A 68 21.28 4.17 -5.46
CA ILE A 68 21.69 3.00 -4.68
C ILE A 68 22.24 1.85 -5.55
N GLY A 69 22.31 2.04 -6.88
CA GLY A 69 22.92 1.09 -7.80
C GLY A 69 22.10 -0.19 -8.04
N ILE A 70 20.79 -0.16 -7.84
CA ILE A 70 19.92 -1.31 -8.09
C ILE A 70 19.59 -1.38 -9.60
N ASN A 71 19.80 -2.55 -10.20
CA ASN A 71 19.42 -2.79 -11.58
C ASN A 71 17.90 -2.82 -11.73
N LEU A 72 17.36 -2.06 -12.70
CA LEU A 72 15.92 -2.01 -12.94
C LEU A 72 15.38 -3.38 -13.39
N GLY A 73 14.20 -3.74 -12.86
CA GLY A 73 13.59 -5.04 -13.11
C GLY A 73 12.25 -5.20 -12.41
N LEU A 74 11.64 -6.39 -12.52
CA LEU A 74 10.32 -6.66 -11.96
C LEU A 74 10.24 -6.47 -10.43
N ILE A 75 11.32 -6.81 -9.71
CA ILE A 75 11.41 -6.64 -8.26
C ILE A 75 11.32 -5.16 -7.89
N ASN A 76 11.96 -4.29 -8.65
CA ASN A 76 11.92 -2.85 -8.42
C ASN A 76 10.52 -2.29 -8.64
N VAL A 77 9.82 -2.79 -9.66
CA VAL A 77 8.41 -2.44 -9.90
C VAL A 77 7.56 -2.86 -8.69
N MET A 78 7.75 -4.08 -8.17
CA MET A 78 7.02 -4.56 -6.98
C MET A 78 7.29 -3.69 -5.75
N ILE A 79 8.55 -3.30 -5.51
CA ILE A 79 8.93 -2.43 -4.39
C ILE A 79 8.30 -1.04 -4.56
N ALA A 80 8.42 -0.45 -5.75
CA ALA A 80 7.86 0.87 -6.05
C ALA A 80 6.34 0.89 -5.86
N HIS A 81 5.63 -0.10 -6.41
CA HIS A 81 4.18 -0.24 -6.24
C HIS A 81 3.79 -0.48 -4.79
N THR A 82 4.56 -1.30 -4.04
CA THR A 82 4.30 -1.50 -2.61
C THR A 82 4.30 -0.18 -1.87
N VAL A 83 5.36 0.61 -2.03
CA VAL A 83 5.51 1.90 -1.35
C VAL A 83 4.42 2.88 -1.78
N PHE A 84 4.17 2.97 -3.07
CA PHE A 84 3.15 3.86 -3.64
C PHE A 84 1.72 3.52 -3.18
N CYS A 85 1.40 2.22 -3.03
CA CYS A 85 0.07 1.77 -2.64
C CYS A 85 -0.21 1.90 -1.13
N ILE A 86 0.82 2.07 -0.26
CA ILE A 86 0.63 2.19 1.19
C ILE A 86 -0.40 3.26 1.57
N PRO A 87 -0.32 4.53 1.12
CA PRO A 87 -1.25 5.57 1.52
C PRO A 87 -2.69 5.29 1.07
N PHE A 88 -2.87 4.65 -0.07
CA PHE A 88 -4.20 4.28 -0.58
C PHE A 88 -4.83 3.15 0.23
N ALA A 89 -4.06 2.14 0.65
CA ALA A 89 -4.53 1.12 1.57
C ALA A 89 -4.79 1.69 2.97
N TYR A 90 -3.97 2.64 3.42
CA TYR A 90 -4.04 3.24 4.75
C TYR A 90 -5.35 3.98 5.00
N MET A 91 -5.85 4.74 4.04
CA MET A 91 -7.03 5.58 4.22
C MET A 91 -8.29 4.81 4.65
N PRO A 92 -8.76 3.76 3.93
CA PRO A 92 -9.94 3.01 4.34
C PRO A 92 -9.71 2.20 5.62
N ILE A 93 -8.50 1.67 5.85
CA ILE A 93 -8.16 0.95 7.08
C ILE A 93 -8.23 1.89 8.28
N LYS A 94 -7.62 3.07 8.17
CA LYS A 94 -7.67 4.10 9.23
C LYS A 94 -9.10 4.52 9.51
N ALA A 95 -9.87 4.84 8.47
CA ALA A 95 -11.27 5.25 8.63
C ALA A 95 -12.11 4.17 9.33
N SER A 96 -11.93 2.90 8.96
CA SER A 96 -12.60 1.77 9.62
C SER A 96 -12.21 1.66 11.09
N LEU A 97 -10.92 1.85 11.41
CA LEU A 97 -10.42 1.77 12.78
C LEU A 97 -10.89 2.95 13.65
N GLU A 98 -11.01 4.14 13.07
CA GLU A 98 -11.55 5.34 13.75
C GLU A 98 -13.05 5.24 14.00
N ALA A 99 -13.80 4.59 13.09
CA ALA A 99 -15.24 4.36 13.24
C ALA A 99 -15.57 3.26 14.27
N MET A 100 -14.61 2.40 14.62
CA MET A 100 -14.81 1.31 15.57
C MET A 100 -14.85 1.83 17.01
N ASP A 101 -15.91 1.47 17.76
CA ASP A 101 -16.06 1.86 19.18
C ASP A 101 -14.93 1.27 20.04
N PRO A 102 -14.08 2.10 20.65
CA PRO A 102 -12.99 1.63 21.49
C PRO A 102 -13.46 0.95 22.79
N THR A 103 -14.72 1.15 23.20
CA THR A 103 -15.28 0.52 24.41
C THR A 103 -15.33 -1.00 24.30
N LEU A 104 -15.42 -1.55 23.09
CA LEU A 104 -15.38 -3.00 22.86
C LEU A 104 -14.03 -3.60 23.28
N GLU A 105 -12.94 -2.90 23.02
CA GLU A 105 -11.60 -3.34 23.43
C GLU A 105 -11.40 -3.21 24.95
N VAL A 106 -12.01 -2.19 25.57
CA VAL A 106 -11.99 -2.00 27.02
C VAL A 106 -12.80 -3.10 27.71
N ALA A 107 -14.04 -3.35 27.27
CA ALA A 107 -14.89 -4.40 27.83
C ALA A 107 -14.26 -5.80 27.74
N ALA A 108 -13.54 -6.09 26.65
CA ALA A 108 -12.79 -7.34 26.54
C ALA A 108 -11.71 -7.49 27.62
N ARG A 109 -10.97 -6.40 27.89
CA ARG A 109 -9.93 -6.40 28.93
C ARG A 109 -10.52 -6.54 30.33
N ASP A 110 -11.68 -5.94 30.60
CA ASP A 110 -12.38 -6.08 31.84
C ASP A 110 -12.82 -7.53 32.09
N LEU A 111 -13.02 -8.31 31.02
CA LEU A 111 -13.28 -9.76 31.07
C LEU A 111 -11.99 -10.61 31.06
N TYR A 112 -10.87 -10.04 31.52
CA TYR A 112 -9.56 -10.71 31.61
C TYR A 112 -8.96 -11.15 30.29
N SER A 113 -9.37 -10.56 29.17
CA SER A 113 -8.73 -10.81 27.87
C SER A 113 -7.36 -10.12 27.83
N ASP A 114 -6.34 -10.87 27.45
CA ASP A 114 -5.03 -10.29 27.18
C ASP A 114 -5.04 -9.47 25.86
N ARG A 115 -3.99 -8.67 25.63
CA ARG A 115 -3.89 -7.77 24.47
C ARG A 115 -3.97 -8.51 23.13
N ASN A 116 -3.36 -9.69 23.04
CA ASN A 116 -3.33 -10.48 21.81
C ASN A 116 -4.70 -11.09 21.50
N SER A 117 -5.38 -11.60 22.53
CA SER A 117 -6.73 -12.14 22.41
C SER A 117 -7.74 -11.06 22.05
N THR A 118 -7.67 -9.88 22.68
CA THR A 118 -8.50 -8.71 22.31
C THR A 118 -8.27 -8.34 20.83
N PHE A 119 -7.00 -8.24 20.40
CA PHE A 119 -6.69 -7.93 19.01
C PHE A 119 -7.25 -8.98 18.05
N ARG A 120 -6.99 -10.26 18.31
CA ARG A 120 -7.36 -11.36 17.39
C ARG A 120 -8.85 -11.60 17.29
N TYR A 121 -9.59 -11.48 18.41
CA TYR A 121 -10.99 -11.87 18.47
C TYR A 121 -11.95 -10.69 18.39
N ILE A 122 -11.50 -9.46 18.60
CA ILE A 122 -12.34 -8.26 18.56
C ILE A 122 -11.85 -7.29 17.52
N THR A 123 -10.63 -6.73 17.68
CA THR A 123 -10.14 -5.66 16.81
C THR A 123 -9.99 -6.13 15.36
N LEU A 124 -9.31 -7.24 15.13
CA LEU A 124 -9.02 -7.73 13.78
C LEU A 124 -10.28 -8.12 12.99
N PRO A 125 -11.26 -8.87 13.52
CA PRO A 125 -12.49 -9.18 12.80
C PRO A 125 -13.31 -7.94 12.45
N LEU A 126 -13.41 -6.97 13.35
CA LEU A 126 -14.11 -5.71 13.11
C LEU A 126 -13.38 -4.81 12.09
N LEU A 127 -12.06 -4.88 12.04
CA LEU A 127 -11.24 -4.14 11.10
C LEU A 127 -11.17 -4.79 9.71
N MET A 128 -11.54 -6.08 9.59
CA MET A 128 -11.41 -6.84 8.35
C MET A 128 -12.08 -6.17 7.13
N PRO A 129 -13.29 -5.57 7.21
CA PRO A 129 -13.87 -4.85 6.07
C PRO A 129 -12.99 -3.69 5.59
N GLY A 130 -12.36 -2.95 6.53
CA GLY A 130 -11.41 -1.89 6.21
C GLY A 130 -10.14 -2.40 5.55
N ILE A 131 -9.60 -3.52 6.05
CA ILE A 131 -8.42 -4.19 5.48
C ILE A 131 -8.72 -4.68 4.05
N LEU A 132 -9.86 -5.33 3.84
CA LEU A 132 -10.27 -5.80 2.51
C LEU A 132 -10.47 -4.63 1.54
N SER A 133 -11.11 -3.55 1.98
CA SER A 133 -11.27 -2.33 1.18
C SER A 133 -9.93 -1.71 0.81
N GLY A 134 -9.00 -1.61 1.77
CA GLY A 134 -7.63 -1.12 1.55
C GLY A 134 -6.84 -2.00 0.58
N PHE A 135 -6.94 -3.32 0.74
CA PHE A 135 -6.32 -4.28 -0.17
C PHE A 135 -6.85 -4.14 -1.60
N MET A 136 -8.18 -4.09 -1.77
CA MET A 136 -8.79 -3.97 -3.10
C MET A 136 -8.38 -2.67 -3.79
N LEU A 137 -8.35 -1.56 -3.05
CA LEU A 137 -7.92 -0.27 -3.59
C LEU A 137 -6.45 -0.30 -4.02
N ALA A 138 -5.56 -0.82 -3.17
CA ALA A 138 -4.15 -0.99 -3.50
C ALA A 138 -3.94 -1.92 -4.72
N PHE A 139 -4.73 -2.99 -4.81
CA PHE A 139 -4.66 -3.95 -5.91
C PHE A 139 -5.08 -3.31 -7.24
N VAL A 140 -6.20 -2.57 -7.26
CA VAL A 140 -6.68 -1.88 -8.47
C VAL A 140 -5.66 -0.83 -8.92
N ILE A 141 -5.16 -0.01 -7.99
CA ILE A 141 -4.15 1.03 -8.29
C ILE A 141 -2.87 0.39 -8.84
N SER A 142 -2.41 -0.74 -8.26
CA SER A 142 -1.21 -1.42 -8.74
C SER A 142 -1.37 -2.04 -10.13
N ILE A 143 -2.56 -2.53 -10.48
CA ILE A 143 -2.82 -3.09 -11.84
C ILE A 143 -2.88 -1.98 -12.88
N ASP A 144 -3.51 -0.85 -12.55
CA ASP A 144 -3.77 0.26 -13.47
C ASP A 144 -2.55 1.19 -13.62
N ASP A 145 -1.55 1.08 -12.74
CA ASP A 145 -0.37 1.93 -12.77
C ASP A 145 0.40 1.82 -14.09
N PHE A 146 0.63 2.97 -14.66
CA PHE A 146 1.40 3.15 -15.88
C PHE A 146 2.70 3.91 -15.64
N ILE A 147 2.64 5.01 -14.87
CA ILE A 147 3.70 6.01 -14.79
C ILE A 147 4.91 5.48 -14.01
N ILE A 148 4.67 4.89 -12.84
CA ILE A 148 5.74 4.33 -12.01
C ILE A 148 6.41 3.17 -12.75
N THR A 149 5.61 2.25 -13.30
CA THR A 149 6.16 1.13 -14.05
C THR A 149 6.98 1.61 -15.25
N LEU A 150 6.51 2.60 -16.01
CA LEU A 150 7.24 3.14 -17.17
C LEU A 150 8.63 3.63 -16.80
N MET A 151 8.79 4.21 -15.60
CA MET A 151 10.06 4.76 -15.13
C MET A 151 11.01 3.71 -14.53
N VAL A 152 10.47 2.72 -13.80
CA VAL A 152 11.30 1.79 -13.00
C VAL A 152 11.37 0.37 -13.58
N ALA A 153 10.62 0.05 -14.64
CA ALA A 153 10.70 -1.25 -15.29
C ALA A 153 12.00 -1.39 -16.09
N GLY A 154 12.69 -2.51 -15.86
CA GLY A 154 13.81 -2.94 -16.69
C GLY A 154 13.37 -3.83 -17.85
N GLY A 155 14.34 -4.33 -18.63
CA GLY A 155 14.05 -5.24 -19.73
C GLY A 155 13.25 -6.48 -19.27
N GLY A 156 12.14 -6.77 -19.94
CA GLY A 156 11.27 -7.92 -19.63
C GLY A 156 10.27 -7.72 -18.48
N SER A 157 10.28 -6.57 -17.78
CA SER A 157 9.39 -6.26 -16.64
C SER A 157 8.22 -5.35 -17.01
N THR A 158 7.90 -5.24 -18.28
CA THR A 158 6.77 -4.45 -18.78
C THR A 158 5.45 -4.99 -18.25
N THR A 159 4.59 -4.09 -17.72
CA THR A 159 3.22 -4.39 -17.30
C THR A 159 2.22 -4.15 -18.44
N LEU A 160 0.98 -4.59 -18.26
CA LEU A 160 -0.06 -4.49 -19.27
C LEU A 160 -0.33 -3.04 -19.72
N PRO A 161 -0.48 -2.04 -18.82
CA PRO A 161 -0.68 -0.64 -19.21
C PRO A 161 0.47 -0.09 -20.07
N VAL A 162 1.72 -0.37 -19.69
CA VAL A 162 2.91 0.07 -20.45
C VAL A 162 2.97 -0.63 -21.80
N TYR A 163 2.63 -1.91 -21.87
CA TYR A 163 2.57 -2.66 -23.12
C TYR A 163 1.51 -2.10 -24.09
N ILE A 164 0.29 -1.82 -23.60
CA ILE A 164 -0.78 -1.21 -24.41
C ILE A 164 -0.34 0.14 -24.95
N TYR A 165 0.25 0.98 -24.10
CA TYR A 165 0.78 2.27 -24.53
C TYR A 165 1.83 2.14 -25.63
N SER A 166 2.75 1.17 -25.51
CA SER A 166 3.79 0.96 -26.52
C SER A 166 3.20 0.56 -27.87
N MET A 167 2.14 -0.27 -27.87
CA MET A 167 1.44 -0.65 -29.10
C MET A 167 0.75 0.55 -29.77
N ILE A 168 0.12 1.42 -29.01
CA ILE A 168 -0.56 2.62 -29.54
C ILE A 168 0.47 3.59 -30.14
N LYS A 169 1.65 3.69 -29.53
CA LYS A 169 2.71 4.61 -29.98
C LYS A 169 3.46 4.10 -31.22
N MET A 170 3.58 2.79 -31.40
CA MET A 170 4.34 2.15 -32.49
C MET A 170 3.47 1.75 -33.68
N GLY A 171 2.15 1.67 -33.53
CA GLY A 171 1.18 1.32 -34.57
C GLY A 171 0.72 2.49 -35.34
#